data_d9800692c1575f228be23dbbf244267f
#
_entry.id   d9800692c1575f228be23dbbf244267f
#
_cell.length_a   1.000
_cell.length_b   1.000
_cell.length_c   1.000
_cell.angle_alpha   90.00
_cell.angle_beta   90.00
_cell.angle_gamma   90.00
#
_symmetry.space_group_name_H-M   'P 1'
#
loop_
_entity.id
_entity.type
_entity.pdbx_description
1 polymer ?
#
loop_
_entity_poly.entity_id
_entity_poly.type
_entity_poly.pdbx_seq_one_letter_code
_entity_poly.pdbx_strand_id
1 'polypeptide(L)'
;KRPKVIVMEQSFHGRTLLSLSATANPKAREGFYTLDEDFIRVPFGNIEAVKQAAQEHDDICAIFVEPIQGEGGLNTAANGFTYLEELQAECDAHNWLFMLDEVQTGNGRTGRYFAYQHSNARPDVLTTAKGLGNGFPVGACMVRGRANGLFGAGSHGSTYGGTPLASRVVHSVYDVLANSNIMENAVTEGLFIRESIVDTFGQHGVSSRGAGMMIGIALPEDMDCNQLVDRARDEQKLIINVTGGHVVRLLPPLNMSRDESTQVIERLINLLKPSF
;
A
#
# COMPACT_ATOMS: atom_id res chain seq x y z
N LYS A 1 -16.53 -20.86 17.68
CA LYS A 1 -15.64 -20.93 16.51
C LYS A 1 -14.54 -19.89 16.65
N ARG A 2 -13.36 -20.17 16.07
CA ARG A 2 -12.25 -19.24 16.02
C ARG A 2 -12.49 -18.27 14.86
N PRO A 3 -12.53 -16.95 15.09
CA PRO A 3 -12.85 -16.00 14.02
C PRO A 3 -11.74 -15.94 12.98
N LYS A 4 -12.11 -15.77 11.70
CA LYS A 4 -11.20 -15.65 10.56
C LYS A 4 -11.24 -14.27 9.95
N VAL A 5 -10.11 -13.88 9.33
CA VAL A 5 -9.98 -12.63 8.60
C VAL A 5 -9.67 -12.93 7.13
N ILE A 6 -10.42 -12.32 6.23
CA ILE A 6 -10.06 -12.32 4.80
C ILE A 6 -8.91 -11.35 4.58
N VAL A 7 -7.85 -11.83 3.93
CA VAL A 7 -6.70 -11.04 3.46
C VAL A 7 -6.42 -11.34 1.99
N MET A 8 -5.70 -10.47 1.33
CA MET A 8 -5.43 -10.62 -0.10
C MET A 8 -4.14 -11.41 -0.35
N GLU A 9 -4.12 -12.21 -1.42
CA GLU A 9 -2.87 -12.73 -1.97
C GLU A 9 -1.91 -11.60 -2.28
N GLN A 10 -0.61 -11.85 -2.20
CA GLN A 10 0.46 -10.87 -2.40
C GLN A 10 0.47 -9.68 -1.42
N SER A 11 -0.36 -9.71 -0.36
CA SER A 11 -0.40 -8.66 0.66
C SER A 11 0.83 -8.65 1.55
N PHE A 12 1.09 -7.47 2.15
CA PHE A 12 2.10 -7.30 3.19
C PHE A 12 1.53 -6.46 4.34
N HIS A 13 1.38 -7.08 5.52
CA HIS A 13 0.77 -6.44 6.69
C HIS A 13 1.72 -6.29 7.89
N GLY A 14 2.98 -6.70 7.75
CA GLY A 14 3.99 -6.53 8.79
C GLY A 14 4.80 -7.77 9.10
N ARG A 15 5.57 -7.71 10.21
CA ARG A 15 6.56 -8.72 10.61
C ARG A 15 6.33 -9.29 12.01
N THR A 16 5.40 -8.75 12.81
CA THR A 16 4.99 -9.34 14.09
C THR A 16 4.09 -10.54 13.84
N LEU A 17 4.01 -11.47 14.77
CA LEU A 17 3.42 -12.81 14.55
C LEU A 17 2.05 -12.76 13.84
N LEU A 18 1.10 -11.98 14.33
CA LEU A 18 -0.24 -11.93 13.73
C LEU A 18 -0.24 -11.21 12.38
N SER A 19 0.44 -10.08 12.27
CA SER A 19 0.55 -9.35 11.00
C SER A 19 1.40 -10.09 9.96
N LEU A 20 2.39 -10.88 10.41
CA LEU A 20 3.15 -11.78 9.56
C LEU A 20 2.27 -12.91 9.04
N SER A 21 1.38 -13.43 9.88
CA SER A 21 0.39 -14.45 9.48
C SER A 21 -0.59 -13.93 8.44
N ALA A 22 -0.98 -12.64 8.51
CA ALA A 22 -1.78 -11.96 7.50
C ALA A 22 -1.00 -11.70 6.19
N THR A 23 0.33 -11.54 6.27
CA THR A 23 1.20 -11.30 5.11
C THR A 23 1.25 -12.52 4.20
N ALA A 24 1.10 -12.31 2.88
CA ALA A 24 1.06 -13.39 1.91
C ALA A 24 2.45 -13.84 1.42
N ASN A 25 3.48 -12.99 1.49
CA ASN A 25 4.83 -13.27 0.96
C ASN A 25 5.50 -14.46 1.66
N PRO A 26 5.74 -15.60 0.95
CA PRO A 26 6.31 -16.81 1.57
C PRO A 26 7.70 -16.57 2.16
N LYS A 27 8.57 -15.80 1.46
CA LYS A 27 9.92 -15.48 1.96
C LYS A 27 9.91 -14.70 3.27
N ALA A 28 8.88 -13.88 3.48
CA ALA A 28 8.73 -13.12 4.72
C ALA A 28 8.36 -14.01 5.92
N ARG A 29 7.69 -15.14 5.65
CA ARG A 29 7.14 -16.09 6.62
C ARG A 29 8.06 -17.27 6.89
N GLU A 30 9.06 -17.50 6.03
CA GLU A 30 10.01 -18.60 6.14
C GLU A 30 10.73 -18.59 7.49
N GLY A 31 10.75 -19.74 8.16
CA GLY A 31 11.37 -19.92 9.48
C GLY A 31 10.55 -19.41 10.67
N PHE A 32 9.35 -18.87 10.44
CA PHE A 32 8.46 -18.43 11.50
C PHE A 32 7.20 -19.32 11.57
N TYR A 33 6.73 -19.57 12.81
CA TYR A 33 5.42 -20.16 13.02
C TYR A 33 4.34 -19.11 12.75
N THR A 34 3.40 -19.42 11.86
CA THR A 34 2.31 -18.52 11.46
C THR A 34 0.94 -19.13 11.78
N LEU A 35 -0.04 -18.27 12.01
CA LEU A 35 -1.42 -18.63 12.37
C LEU A 35 -2.29 -18.69 11.10
N ASP A 36 -1.91 -19.51 10.12
CA ASP A 36 -2.53 -19.53 8.80
C ASP A 36 -4.01 -19.87 8.79
N GLU A 37 -4.45 -20.69 9.77
CA GLU A 37 -5.86 -21.09 9.93
C GLU A 37 -6.79 -19.92 10.27
N ASP A 38 -6.24 -18.78 10.73
CA ASP A 38 -7.01 -17.59 11.08
C ASP A 38 -7.24 -16.67 9.86
N PHE A 39 -6.61 -16.97 8.72
CA PHE A 39 -6.66 -16.12 7.54
C PHE A 39 -7.14 -16.89 6.31
N ILE A 40 -8.12 -16.28 5.61
CA ILE A 40 -8.59 -16.74 4.30
C ILE A 40 -7.96 -15.83 3.26
N ARG A 41 -7.17 -16.40 2.32
CA ARG A 41 -6.51 -15.64 1.26
C ARG A 41 -7.30 -15.71 -0.02
N VAL A 42 -7.60 -14.54 -0.58
CA VAL A 42 -8.32 -14.40 -1.85
C VAL A 42 -7.51 -13.51 -2.82
N PRO A 43 -7.65 -13.68 -4.13
CA PRO A 43 -6.99 -12.83 -5.11
C PRO A 43 -7.40 -11.36 -4.94
N PHE A 44 -6.42 -10.44 -4.95
CA PHE A 44 -6.67 -9.00 -4.86
C PHE A 44 -7.47 -8.51 -6.07
N GLY A 45 -8.47 -7.66 -5.85
CA GLY A 45 -9.34 -7.12 -6.89
C GLY A 45 -10.46 -8.08 -7.34
N ASN A 46 -10.61 -9.25 -6.73
CA ASN A 46 -11.63 -10.23 -7.08
C ASN A 46 -12.72 -10.30 -6.01
N ILE A 47 -13.81 -9.55 -6.20
CA ILE A 47 -14.93 -9.52 -5.26
C ILE A 47 -15.71 -10.85 -5.22
N GLU A 48 -15.74 -11.58 -6.33
CA GLU A 48 -16.43 -12.87 -6.39
C GLU A 48 -15.74 -13.92 -5.52
N ALA A 49 -14.39 -13.88 -5.42
CA ALA A 49 -13.67 -14.74 -4.50
C ALA A 49 -13.99 -14.42 -3.02
N VAL A 50 -14.23 -13.15 -2.69
CA VAL A 50 -14.70 -12.75 -1.34
C VAL A 50 -16.11 -13.30 -1.06
N LYS A 51 -17.04 -13.21 -2.01
CA LYS A 51 -18.39 -13.77 -1.90
C LYS A 51 -18.37 -15.28 -1.78
N GLN A 52 -17.49 -15.96 -2.50
CA GLN A 52 -17.32 -17.40 -2.38
C GLN A 52 -16.82 -17.77 -0.98
N ALA A 53 -15.80 -17.06 -0.46
CA ALA A 53 -15.32 -17.28 0.91
C ALA A 53 -16.44 -17.08 1.94
N ALA A 54 -17.34 -16.09 1.72
CA ALA A 54 -18.51 -15.88 2.58
C ALA A 54 -19.49 -17.06 2.60
N GLN A 55 -19.62 -17.80 1.50
CA GLN A 55 -20.48 -18.99 1.43
C GLN A 55 -19.82 -20.22 2.08
N GLU A 56 -18.50 -20.32 2.03
CA GLU A 56 -17.74 -21.47 2.53
C GLU A 56 -17.43 -21.37 4.04
N HIS A 57 -17.42 -20.14 4.60
CA HIS A 57 -16.99 -19.87 5.97
C HIS A 57 -18.00 -19.00 6.72
N ASP A 58 -18.55 -19.54 7.81
CA ASP A 58 -19.50 -18.83 8.70
C ASP A 58 -18.82 -18.19 9.93
N ASP A 59 -17.49 -18.23 9.99
CA ASP A 59 -16.65 -17.72 11.08
C ASP A 59 -15.80 -16.50 10.69
N ILE A 60 -16.07 -15.89 9.53
CA ILE A 60 -15.41 -14.66 9.11
C ILE A 60 -15.89 -13.48 9.96
N CYS A 61 -14.95 -12.65 10.42
CA CYS A 61 -15.26 -11.45 11.23
C CYS A 61 -14.76 -10.14 10.62
N ALA A 62 -13.87 -10.20 9.63
CA ALA A 62 -13.29 -9.00 9.03
C ALA A 62 -12.69 -9.26 7.63
N ILE A 63 -12.56 -8.18 6.86
CA ILE A 63 -11.66 -8.08 5.69
C ILE A 63 -10.54 -7.11 6.05
N PHE A 64 -9.28 -7.48 5.80
CA PHE A 64 -8.11 -6.62 6.00
C PHE A 64 -7.33 -6.49 4.69
N VAL A 65 -7.23 -5.28 4.14
CA VAL A 65 -6.71 -5.05 2.79
C VAL A 65 -5.90 -3.76 2.68
N GLU A 66 -4.84 -3.79 1.85
CA GLU A 66 -4.13 -2.59 1.38
C GLU A 66 -4.93 -1.97 0.22
N PRO A 67 -5.21 -0.65 0.18
CA PRO A 67 -5.85 0.00 -0.98
C PRO A 67 -5.08 -0.16 -2.30
N ILE A 68 -3.74 -0.16 -2.21
CA ILE A 68 -2.80 -0.55 -3.27
C ILE A 68 -1.77 -1.45 -2.60
N GLN A 69 -1.51 -2.62 -3.13
CA GLN A 69 -0.54 -3.56 -2.58
C GLN A 69 0.90 -3.10 -2.86
N GLY A 70 1.58 -2.58 -1.85
CA GLY A 70 2.90 -1.99 -2.02
C GLY A 70 3.99 -2.98 -2.36
N GLU A 71 4.07 -4.10 -1.65
CA GLU A 71 5.11 -5.13 -1.81
C GLU A 71 4.76 -6.16 -2.89
N GLY A 72 3.48 -6.36 -3.19
CA GLY A 72 3.00 -7.31 -4.19
C GLY A 72 3.20 -6.88 -5.64
N GLY A 73 3.78 -5.70 -5.90
CA GLY A 73 3.98 -5.18 -7.26
C GLY A 73 3.15 -3.93 -7.59
N LEU A 74 2.82 -3.13 -6.60
CA LEU A 74 1.90 -1.98 -6.71
C LEU A 74 0.57 -2.36 -7.36
N ASN A 75 0.01 -3.49 -6.95
CA ASN A 75 -1.25 -3.96 -7.51
C ASN A 75 -2.39 -3.00 -7.18
N THR A 76 -3.12 -2.63 -8.23
CA THR A 76 -4.36 -1.87 -8.15
C THR A 76 -5.50 -2.75 -8.69
N ALA A 77 -6.69 -2.67 -8.10
CA ALA A 77 -7.84 -3.37 -8.66
C ALA A 77 -8.21 -2.80 -10.03
N ALA A 78 -8.79 -3.61 -10.91
CA ALA A 78 -9.15 -3.21 -12.27
C ALA A 78 -10.15 -2.03 -12.30
N ASN A 79 -11.05 -1.97 -11.31
CA ASN A 79 -12.01 -0.87 -11.10
C ASN A 79 -11.46 0.23 -10.13
N GLY A 80 -10.14 0.23 -9.88
CA GLY A 80 -9.47 1.20 -9.02
C GLY A 80 -9.97 1.16 -7.58
N PHE A 81 -10.19 2.33 -7.00
CA PHE A 81 -10.64 2.45 -5.61
C PHE A 81 -12.11 2.09 -5.38
N THR A 82 -12.92 1.89 -6.43
CA THR A 82 -14.30 1.38 -6.31
C THR A 82 -14.33 -0.01 -5.69
N TYR A 83 -13.27 -0.80 -5.85
CA TYR A 83 -13.10 -2.08 -5.18
C TYR A 83 -13.24 -2.00 -3.64
N LEU A 84 -12.82 -0.90 -3.03
CA LEU A 84 -12.98 -0.68 -1.59
C LEU A 84 -14.46 -0.52 -1.19
N GLU A 85 -15.28 0.05 -2.07
CA GLU A 85 -16.74 0.18 -1.86
C GLU A 85 -17.42 -1.19 -1.96
N GLU A 86 -16.99 -2.03 -2.90
CA GLU A 86 -17.47 -3.41 -3.05
C GLU A 86 -17.12 -4.26 -1.81
N LEU A 87 -15.88 -4.16 -1.31
CA LEU A 87 -15.47 -4.85 -0.08
C LEU A 87 -16.26 -4.37 1.13
N GLN A 88 -16.49 -3.05 1.24
CA GLN A 88 -17.34 -2.52 2.31
C GLN A 88 -18.76 -3.06 2.23
N ALA A 89 -19.36 -3.14 1.04
CA ALA A 89 -20.71 -3.66 0.88
C ALA A 89 -20.82 -5.13 1.36
N GLU A 90 -19.82 -5.96 1.09
CA GLU A 90 -19.76 -7.33 1.65
C GLU A 90 -19.62 -7.32 3.17
N CYS A 91 -18.76 -6.46 3.72
CA CYS A 91 -18.63 -6.30 5.17
C CYS A 91 -19.96 -5.88 5.82
N ASP A 92 -20.70 -4.96 5.18
CA ASP A 92 -21.98 -4.48 5.68
C ASP A 92 -23.06 -5.58 5.62
N ALA A 93 -23.09 -6.37 4.53
CA ALA A 93 -24.04 -7.47 4.36
C ALA A 93 -23.86 -8.59 5.41
N HIS A 94 -22.62 -8.84 5.83
CA HIS A 94 -22.26 -9.92 6.76
C HIS A 94 -21.94 -9.44 8.18
N ASN A 95 -22.04 -8.15 8.46
CA ASN A 95 -21.64 -7.52 9.74
C ASN A 95 -20.17 -7.80 10.12
N TRP A 96 -19.27 -7.82 9.13
CA TRP A 96 -17.84 -7.90 9.32
C TRP A 96 -17.20 -6.52 9.49
N LEU A 97 -16.02 -6.48 10.10
CA LEU A 97 -15.21 -5.27 10.13
C LEU A 97 -14.53 -5.05 8.77
N PHE A 98 -14.68 -3.86 8.23
CA PHE A 98 -13.89 -3.40 7.08
C PHE A 98 -12.64 -2.69 7.56
N MET A 99 -11.47 -3.32 7.36
CA MET A 99 -10.20 -2.86 7.88
C MET A 99 -9.24 -2.52 6.73
N LEU A 100 -8.62 -1.34 6.77
CA LEU A 100 -7.64 -0.89 5.77
C LEU A 100 -6.25 -0.77 6.37
N ASP A 101 -5.27 -1.29 5.63
CA ASP A 101 -3.85 -1.05 5.85
C ASP A 101 -3.39 0.11 4.98
N GLU A 102 -3.33 1.30 5.57
CA GLU A 102 -2.86 2.53 4.93
C GLU A 102 -1.42 2.89 5.38
N VAL A 103 -0.67 1.90 5.84
CA VAL A 103 0.71 2.09 6.29
C VAL A 103 1.60 2.57 5.15
N GLN A 104 1.35 2.14 3.90
CA GLN A 104 2.10 2.59 2.75
C GLN A 104 1.36 3.62 1.88
N THR A 105 0.05 3.50 1.77
CA THR A 105 -0.80 4.32 0.90
C THR A 105 -1.23 5.63 1.51
N GLY A 106 -1.23 5.73 2.84
CA GLY A 106 -1.66 6.92 3.58
C GLY A 106 -0.64 8.05 3.62
N ASN A 107 -0.96 9.06 4.42
CA ASN A 107 -0.13 10.24 4.69
C ASN A 107 0.28 11.00 3.42
N GLY A 108 -0.68 11.23 2.51
CA GLY A 108 -0.49 12.02 1.29
C GLY A 108 0.10 11.26 0.11
N ARG A 109 0.57 9.99 0.28
CA ARG A 109 1.30 9.24 -0.74
C ARG A 109 0.56 9.10 -2.07
N THR A 110 -0.75 8.90 -2.03
CA THR A 110 -1.60 8.73 -3.22
C THR A 110 -2.27 10.04 -3.69
N GLY A 111 -1.94 11.18 -3.05
CA GLY A 111 -2.56 12.48 -3.36
C GLY A 111 -3.79 12.82 -2.52
N ARG A 112 -4.17 11.93 -1.60
CA ARG A 112 -5.14 12.17 -0.52
C ARG A 112 -4.48 11.82 0.81
N TYR A 113 -4.99 12.33 1.92
CA TYR A 113 -4.43 12.02 3.22
C TYR A 113 -4.42 10.51 3.47
N PHE A 114 -5.54 9.83 3.16
CA PHE A 114 -5.62 8.37 3.06
C PHE A 114 -6.15 7.97 1.67
N ALA A 115 -5.65 6.85 1.15
CA ALA A 115 -6.00 6.38 -0.19
C ALA A 115 -7.50 6.04 -0.33
N TYR A 116 -8.16 5.55 0.73
CA TYR A 116 -9.59 5.28 0.67
C TYR A 116 -10.43 6.51 0.32
N GLN A 117 -9.91 7.74 0.54
CA GLN A 117 -10.59 8.99 0.20
C GLN A 117 -10.71 9.25 -1.32
N HIS A 118 -10.12 8.37 -2.15
CA HIS A 118 -10.40 8.32 -3.59
C HIS A 118 -11.71 7.60 -3.92
N SER A 119 -12.39 7.04 -2.92
CA SER A 119 -13.69 6.37 -3.02
C SER A 119 -14.66 6.90 -1.97
N ASN A 120 -15.88 6.36 -1.96
CA ASN A 120 -16.86 6.62 -0.91
C ASN A 120 -16.78 5.62 0.24
N ALA A 121 -15.84 4.69 0.20
CA ALA A 121 -15.64 3.68 1.24
C ALA A 121 -15.31 4.33 2.60
N ARG A 122 -15.76 3.68 3.67
CA ARG A 122 -15.61 4.16 5.05
C ARG A 122 -15.21 3.02 5.96
N PRO A 123 -13.90 2.76 6.14
CA PRO A 123 -13.43 1.64 6.95
C PRO A 123 -13.82 1.78 8.42
N ASP A 124 -14.06 0.63 9.08
CA ASP A 124 -14.25 0.57 10.54
C ASP A 124 -12.90 0.69 11.27
N VAL A 125 -11.84 0.15 10.67
CA VAL A 125 -10.48 0.20 11.21
C VAL A 125 -9.52 0.65 10.12
N LEU A 126 -8.56 1.51 10.48
CA LEU A 126 -7.49 1.95 9.60
C LEU A 126 -6.17 1.96 10.35
N THR A 127 -5.15 1.30 9.79
CA THR A 127 -3.78 1.33 10.32
C THR A 127 -2.92 2.25 9.48
N THR A 128 -2.04 3.03 10.13
CA THR A 128 -1.10 3.94 9.48
C THR A 128 0.22 4.01 10.24
N ALA A 129 1.31 4.26 9.52
CA ALA A 129 2.66 4.42 10.06
C ALA A 129 3.55 5.15 9.02
N LYS A 130 4.83 4.82 8.91
CA LYS A 130 5.77 5.34 7.90
C LYS A 130 5.70 6.86 7.75
N GLY A 131 4.98 7.35 6.73
CA GLY A 131 4.76 8.77 6.48
C GLY A 131 4.11 9.52 7.65
N LEU A 132 3.38 8.84 8.52
CA LEU A 132 2.79 9.44 9.72
C LEU A 132 3.83 10.13 10.62
N GLY A 133 5.00 9.51 10.78
CA GLY A 133 6.10 10.07 11.57
C GLY A 133 7.20 10.69 10.72
N ASN A 134 7.15 10.53 9.39
CA ASN A 134 8.13 11.03 8.42
C ASN A 134 9.59 10.81 8.86
N GLY A 135 9.91 9.58 9.29
CA GLY A 135 11.21 9.17 9.81
C GLY A 135 11.23 8.91 11.32
N PHE A 136 10.30 9.47 12.09
CA PHE A 136 10.12 9.11 13.49
C PHE A 136 9.30 7.81 13.62
N PRO A 137 9.71 6.84 14.46
CA PRO A 137 9.02 5.56 14.61
C PRO A 137 7.70 5.72 15.37
N VAL A 138 6.59 5.78 14.64
CA VAL A 138 5.24 5.86 15.19
C VAL A 138 4.26 5.18 14.24
N GLY A 139 3.25 4.55 14.81
CA GLY A 139 2.09 4.01 14.10
C GLY A 139 0.81 4.33 14.86
N ALA A 140 -0.30 4.28 14.16
CA ALA A 140 -1.62 4.47 14.73
C ALA A 140 -2.61 3.46 14.17
N CYS A 141 -3.55 3.05 15.01
CA CYS A 141 -4.74 2.30 14.63
C CYS A 141 -5.96 3.16 14.98
N MET A 142 -6.72 3.53 13.98
CA MET A 142 -7.92 4.34 14.12
C MET A 142 -9.16 3.46 13.97
N VAL A 143 -10.17 3.70 14.79
CA VAL A 143 -11.40 2.92 14.78
C VAL A 143 -12.63 3.83 14.72
N ARG A 144 -13.70 3.30 14.11
CA ARG A 144 -15.02 3.93 14.07
C ARG A 144 -16.13 2.88 13.93
N GLY A 145 -17.37 3.32 13.96
CA GLY A 145 -18.53 2.48 13.68
C GLY A 145 -18.55 1.20 14.52
N ARG A 146 -18.58 0.05 13.86
CA ARG A 146 -18.62 -1.29 14.49
C ARG A 146 -17.41 -1.60 15.37
N ALA A 147 -16.26 -0.98 15.08
CA ALA A 147 -15.05 -1.19 15.88
C ALA A 147 -14.99 -0.37 17.16
N ASN A 148 -15.88 0.65 17.34
CA ASN A 148 -15.92 1.44 18.56
C ASN A 148 -16.28 0.56 19.76
N GLY A 149 -15.51 0.69 20.84
CA GLY A 149 -15.76 0.01 22.10
C GLY A 149 -15.32 -1.46 22.14
N LEU A 150 -14.73 -2.01 21.07
CA LEU A 150 -14.13 -3.36 21.11
C LEU A 150 -12.93 -3.43 22.06
N PHE A 151 -12.18 -2.34 22.16
CA PHE A 151 -11.11 -2.18 23.14
C PHE A 151 -11.56 -1.33 24.32
N GLY A 152 -11.31 -1.83 25.51
CA GLY A 152 -11.51 -1.11 26.76
C GLY A 152 -10.21 -0.95 27.54
N ALA A 153 -10.30 -0.47 28.76
CA ALA A 153 -9.14 -0.35 29.63
C ALA A 153 -8.45 -1.71 29.82
N GLY A 154 -7.13 -1.76 29.57
CA GLY A 154 -6.33 -2.98 29.68
C GLY A 154 -6.36 -3.91 28.48
N SER A 155 -7.16 -3.64 27.43
CA SER A 155 -7.21 -4.49 26.23
C SER A 155 -5.95 -4.41 25.38
N HIS A 156 -5.25 -3.29 25.39
CA HIS A 156 -4.02 -3.05 24.64
C HIS A 156 -3.15 -2.02 25.36
N GLY A 157 -1.85 -2.06 25.12
CA GLY A 157 -0.89 -1.10 25.65
C GLY A 157 0.40 -1.05 24.87
N SER A 158 1.07 0.11 24.92
CA SER A 158 2.40 0.32 24.38
C SER A 158 3.14 1.32 25.26
N THR A 159 4.32 0.94 25.74
CA THR A 159 5.11 1.79 26.64
C THR A 159 5.47 3.15 26.01
N TYR A 160 5.79 3.14 24.71
CA TYR A 160 6.19 4.36 23.98
C TYR A 160 5.12 4.88 23.02
N GLY A 161 3.94 4.26 23.00
CA GLY A 161 2.80 4.72 22.16
C GLY A 161 2.24 6.04 22.70
N GLY A 162 2.02 7.02 21.82
CA GLY A 162 1.40 8.31 22.19
C GLY A 162 2.25 9.19 23.10
N THR A 163 3.57 9.01 23.17
CA THR A 163 4.45 9.92 23.92
C THR A 163 4.34 11.36 23.40
N PRO A 164 4.56 12.40 24.24
CA PRO A 164 4.47 13.79 23.80
C PRO A 164 5.30 14.11 22.57
N LEU A 165 6.52 13.54 22.46
CA LEU A 165 7.37 13.73 21.30
C LEU A 165 6.76 13.10 20.04
N ALA A 166 6.33 11.84 20.09
CA ALA A 166 5.68 11.16 18.98
C ALA A 166 4.42 11.91 18.50
N SER A 167 3.57 12.34 19.44
CA SER A 167 2.35 13.10 19.17
C SER A 167 2.67 14.44 18.50
N ARG A 168 3.71 15.15 18.97
CA ARG A 168 4.10 16.42 18.37
C ARG A 168 4.64 16.25 16.95
N VAL A 169 5.43 15.19 16.70
CA VAL A 169 5.93 14.87 15.35
C VAL A 169 4.74 14.60 14.41
N VAL A 170 3.82 13.73 14.80
CA VAL A 170 2.62 13.43 13.99
C VAL A 170 1.81 14.69 13.70
N HIS A 171 1.61 15.56 14.71
CA HIS A 171 0.91 16.81 14.52
C HIS A 171 1.62 17.73 13.51
N SER A 172 2.96 17.81 13.58
CA SER A 172 3.73 18.64 12.64
C SER A 172 3.66 18.10 11.22
N VAL A 173 3.70 16.76 11.03
CA VAL A 173 3.51 16.13 9.71
C VAL A 173 2.11 16.43 9.17
N TYR A 174 1.09 16.28 10.03
CA TYR A 174 -0.29 16.58 9.65
C TYR A 174 -0.44 18.04 9.21
N ASP A 175 0.09 18.99 9.99
CA ASP A 175 0.02 20.42 9.69
C ASP A 175 0.64 20.74 8.32
N VAL A 176 1.79 20.14 8.00
CA VAL A 176 2.44 20.32 6.70
C VAL A 176 1.56 19.76 5.58
N LEU A 177 1.06 18.54 5.72
CA LEU A 177 0.22 17.91 4.69
C LEU A 177 -1.12 18.65 4.50
N ALA A 178 -1.74 19.13 5.57
CA ALA A 178 -3.03 19.78 5.53
C ALA A 178 -2.98 21.24 5.02
N ASN A 179 -1.86 21.94 5.24
CA ASN A 179 -1.73 23.36 4.95
C ASN A 179 -0.80 23.68 3.78
N SER A 180 -0.42 22.66 2.98
CA SER A 180 0.43 22.86 1.78
C SER A 180 -0.15 22.09 0.58
N ASN A 181 0.39 22.38 -0.61
CA ASN A 181 -0.02 21.72 -1.85
C ASN A 181 0.75 20.39 -2.09
N ILE A 182 1.37 19.80 -1.06
CA ILE A 182 2.20 18.59 -1.21
C ILE A 182 1.41 17.41 -1.76
N MET A 183 0.15 17.23 -1.35
CA MET A 183 -0.68 16.13 -1.87
C MET A 183 -1.06 16.35 -3.35
N GLU A 184 -1.34 17.58 -3.75
CA GLU A 184 -1.58 17.94 -5.15
C GLU A 184 -0.32 17.75 -5.99
N ASN A 185 0.83 18.19 -5.47
CA ASN A 185 2.14 17.96 -6.07
C ASN A 185 2.40 16.45 -6.28
N ALA A 186 2.07 15.62 -5.29
CA ALA A 186 2.24 14.17 -5.41
C ALA A 186 1.40 13.58 -6.56
N VAL A 187 0.20 14.10 -6.83
CA VAL A 187 -0.62 13.69 -7.99
C VAL A 187 0.04 14.15 -9.28
N THR A 188 0.40 15.43 -9.38
CA THR A 188 0.91 16.05 -10.60
C THR A 188 2.25 15.44 -11.03
N GLU A 189 3.20 15.35 -10.11
CA GLU A 189 4.53 14.83 -10.41
C GLU A 189 4.52 13.29 -10.58
N GLY A 190 3.70 12.59 -9.78
CA GLY A 190 3.55 11.14 -9.92
C GLY A 190 2.94 10.74 -11.28
N LEU A 191 1.96 11.49 -11.77
CA LEU A 191 1.37 11.29 -13.09
C LEU A 191 2.40 11.60 -14.18
N PHE A 192 3.09 12.72 -14.08
CA PHE A 192 4.12 13.12 -15.03
C PHE A 192 5.21 12.05 -15.21
N ILE A 193 5.72 11.49 -14.11
CA ILE A 193 6.73 10.43 -14.17
C ILE A 193 6.15 9.19 -14.86
N ARG A 194 4.94 8.75 -14.48
CA ARG A 194 4.31 7.53 -15.04
C ARG A 194 4.03 7.67 -16.54
N GLU A 195 3.43 8.77 -16.97
CA GLU A 195 3.10 9.04 -18.37
C GLU A 195 4.36 9.13 -19.22
N SER A 196 5.37 9.87 -18.79
CA SER A 196 6.63 10.03 -19.55
C SER A 196 7.33 8.69 -19.83
N ILE A 197 7.30 7.75 -18.87
CA ILE A 197 7.90 6.42 -19.08
C ILE A 197 7.03 5.58 -20.01
N VAL A 198 5.70 5.62 -19.87
CA VAL A 198 4.78 4.88 -20.75
C VAL A 198 4.81 5.44 -22.16
N ASP A 199 4.88 6.76 -22.35
CA ASP A 199 5.01 7.40 -23.67
C ASP A 199 6.32 6.95 -24.38
N THR A 200 7.39 6.73 -23.61
CA THR A 200 8.68 6.30 -24.16
C THR A 200 8.70 4.81 -24.51
N PHE A 201 8.16 3.95 -23.64
CA PHE A 201 8.35 2.49 -23.72
C PHE A 201 7.04 1.69 -23.84
N GLY A 202 5.87 2.34 -23.90
CA GLY A 202 4.59 1.62 -23.95
C GLY A 202 4.45 0.68 -25.14
N GLN A 203 5.03 1.03 -26.30
CA GLN A 203 5.08 0.16 -27.49
C GLN A 203 5.87 -1.14 -27.25
N HIS A 204 6.70 -1.20 -26.22
CA HIS A 204 7.47 -2.38 -25.79
C HIS A 204 6.79 -3.14 -24.64
N GLY A 205 5.52 -2.87 -24.35
CA GLY A 205 4.75 -3.55 -23.32
C GLY A 205 4.96 -3.00 -21.90
N VAL A 206 5.63 -1.85 -21.76
CA VAL A 206 5.73 -1.17 -20.47
C VAL A 206 4.42 -0.47 -20.12
N SER A 207 3.96 -0.67 -18.90
CA SER A 207 2.77 -0.01 -18.38
C SER A 207 3.03 0.61 -17.00
N SER A 208 2.12 1.45 -16.52
CA SER A 208 2.24 2.04 -15.18
C SER A 208 1.02 1.78 -14.32
N ARG A 209 1.23 1.70 -13.00
CA ARG A 209 0.19 1.53 -11.98
C ARG A 209 0.54 2.27 -10.70
N GLY A 210 -0.44 2.40 -9.80
CA GLY A 210 -0.30 3.18 -8.58
C GLY A 210 -1.05 4.51 -8.64
N ALA A 211 -0.85 5.36 -7.61
CA ALA A 211 -1.48 6.67 -7.49
C ALA A 211 -0.53 7.65 -6.78
N GLY A 212 -0.59 8.92 -7.18
CA GLY A 212 0.30 9.95 -6.64
C GLY A 212 1.77 9.54 -6.78
N MET A 213 2.53 9.73 -5.71
CA MET A 213 3.94 9.32 -5.60
C MET A 213 4.14 7.86 -5.17
N MET A 214 3.14 7.01 -5.31
CA MET A 214 3.25 5.56 -5.24
C MET A 214 3.25 5.04 -6.68
N ILE A 215 4.45 4.89 -7.28
CA ILE A 215 4.65 4.71 -8.71
C ILE A 215 5.18 3.31 -8.99
N GLY A 216 4.46 2.55 -9.81
CA GLY A 216 4.88 1.26 -10.36
C GLY A 216 5.02 1.35 -11.86
N ILE A 217 6.19 1.01 -12.38
CA ILE A 217 6.43 0.82 -13.81
C ILE A 217 6.55 -0.68 -14.04
N ALA A 218 5.52 -1.27 -14.63
CA ALA A 218 5.49 -2.68 -14.96
C ALA A 218 6.23 -2.90 -16.29
N LEU A 219 7.31 -3.68 -16.22
CA LEU A 219 8.11 -4.12 -17.34
C LEU A 219 7.53 -5.43 -17.91
N PRO A 220 7.86 -5.83 -19.14
CA PRO A 220 7.49 -7.14 -19.66
C PRO A 220 7.92 -8.27 -18.72
N GLU A 221 7.08 -9.29 -18.56
CA GLU A 221 7.30 -10.38 -17.59
C GLU A 221 8.54 -11.25 -17.93
N ASP A 222 8.94 -11.28 -19.20
CA ASP A 222 10.12 -11.97 -19.71
C ASP A 222 11.42 -11.16 -19.58
N MET A 223 11.33 -9.88 -19.15
CA MET A 223 12.52 -9.04 -18.94
C MET A 223 13.28 -9.48 -17.70
N ASP A 224 14.59 -9.70 -17.84
CA ASP A 224 15.48 -9.96 -16.69
C ASP A 224 15.73 -8.67 -15.88
N CYS A 225 15.12 -8.59 -14.71
CA CYS A 225 15.26 -7.47 -13.78
C CYS A 225 16.30 -7.70 -12.68
N ASN A 226 17.05 -8.82 -12.67
CA ASN A 226 17.93 -9.18 -11.57
C ASN A 226 19.04 -8.15 -11.30
N GLN A 227 19.58 -7.52 -12.33
CA GLN A 227 20.65 -6.52 -12.18
C GLN A 227 20.14 -5.07 -12.24
N LEU A 228 18.83 -4.87 -12.42
CA LEU A 228 18.29 -3.54 -12.68
C LEU A 228 18.50 -2.57 -11.51
N VAL A 229 18.38 -3.07 -10.28
CA VAL A 229 18.60 -2.28 -9.05
C VAL A 229 20.05 -1.84 -8.93
N ASP A 230 20.99 -2.74 -9.18
CA ASP A 230 22.44 -2.44 -9.11
C ASP A 230 22.83 -1.48 -10.22
N ARG A 231 22.37 -1.69 -11.46
CA ARG A 231 22.60 -0.79 -12.59
C ARG A 231 22.02 0.60 -12.35
N ALA A 232 20.82 0.69 -11.80
CA ALA A 232 20.21 1.97 -11.43
C ALA A 232 21.09 2.75 -10.46
N ARG A 233 21.58 2.07 -9.41
CA ARG A 233 22.45 2.68 -8.39
C ARG A 233 23.81 3.08 -8.98
N ASP A 234 24.46 2.16 -9.68
CA ASP A 234 25.86 2.30 -10.04
C ASP A 234 26.06 3.14 -11.32
N GLU A 235 25.19 2.98 -12.33
CA GLU A 235 25.29 3.68 -13.61
C GLU A 235 24.50 5.00 -13.60
N GLN A 236 23.26 4.98 -13.04
CA GLN A 236 22.35 6.12 -13.12
C GLN A 236 22.29 6.94 -11.82
N LYS A 237 22.94 6.52 -10.73
CA LYS A 237 22.86 7.15 -9.41
C LYS A 237 21.40 7.33 -8.95
N LEU A 238 20.58 6.34 -9.25
CA LEU A 238 19.16 6.29 -8.95
C LEU A 238 18.87 5.08 -8.04
N ILE A 239 18.21 5.32 -6.92
CA ILE A 239 17.78 4.26 -6.02
C ILE A 239 16.37 3.84 -6.42
N ILE A 240 16.23 2.60 -6.85
CA ILE A 240 14.95 1.97 -7.19
C ILE A 240 14.76 0.69 -6.40
N ASN A 241 13.57 0.14 -6.45
CA ASN A 241 13.27 -1.22 -5.99
C ASN A 241 12.52 -1.96 -7.10
N VAL A 242 12.76 -3.25 -7.25
CA VAL A 242 11.96 -4.13 -8.10
C VAL A 242 11.12 -5.03 -7.21
N THR A 243 9.81 -5.03 -7.42
CA THR A 243 8.83 -5.81 -6.67
C THR A 243 7.93 -6.59 -7.62
N GLY A 244 7.30 -7.68 -7.16
CA GLY A 244 6.50 -8.54 -8.04
C GLY A 244 7.29 -9.15 -9.21
N GLY A 245 8.62 -9.19 -9.14
CA GLY A 245 9.51 -9.76 -10.15
C GLY A 245 9.86 -8.83 -11.32
N HIS A 246 8.95 -7.96 -11.77
CA HIS A 246 9.10 -7.14 -12.97
C HIS A 246 8.56 -5.70 -12.83
N VAL A 247 8.27 -5.24 -11.62
CA VAL A 247 7.74 -3.89 -11.39
C VAL A 247 8.78 -3.01 -10.72
N VAL A 248 9.26 -1.99 -11.44
CA VAL A 248 10.08 -0.93 -10.84
C VAL A 248 9.18 -0.08 -9.97
N ARG A 249 9.43 -0.11 -8.65
CA ARG A 249 8.72 0.69 -7.67
C ARG A 249 9.51 1.93 -7.31
N LEU A 250 8.86 3.09 -7.41
CA LEU A 250 9.40 4.37 -6.97
C LEU A 250 8.49 4.95 -5.88
N LEU A 251 9.10 5.40 -4.81
CA LEU A 251 8.45 6.07 -3.68
C LEU A 251 9.16 7.38 -3.36
N PRO A 252 9.19 8.33 -4.31
CA PRO A 252 9.93 9.57 -4.13
C PRO A 252 9.33 10.47 -3.05
N PRO A 253 10.05 11.51 -2.61
CA PRO A 253 9.50 12.52 -1.71
C PRO A 253 8.25 13.17 -2.30
N LEU A 254 7.24 13.47 -1.46
CA LEU A 254 5.99 14.09 -1.92
C LEU A 254 6.17 15.51 -2.45
N ASN A 255 7.22 16.20 -2.02
CA ASN A 255 7.56 17.56 -2.40
C ASN A 255 8.61 17.64 -3.54
N MET A 256 8.79 16.54 -4.28
CA MET A 256 9.70 16.51 -5.44
C MET A 256 9.29 17.60 -6.44
N SER A 257 10.26 18.37 -6.92
CA SER A 257 10.06 19.40 -7.91
C SER A 257 9.94 18.80 -9.32
N ARG A 258 9.47 19.61 -10.29
CA ARG A 258 9.43 19.26 -11.72
C ARG A 258 10.82 18.90 -12.26
N ASP A 259 11.84 19.65 -11.90
CA ASP A 259 13.22 19.42 -12.36
C ASP A 259 13.76 18.08 -11.80
N GLU A 260 13.48 17.76 -10.53
CA GLU A 260 13.84 16.47 -9.94
C GLU A 260 13.09 15.32 -10.59
N SER A 261 11.79 15.48 -10.87
CA SER A 261 10.98 14.50 -11.60
C SER A 261 11.54 14.24 -12.99
N THR A 262 11.95 15.31 -13.71
CA THR A 262 12.60 15.20 -15.02
C THR A 262 13.91 14.43 -14.94
N GLN A 263 14.75 14.68 -13.95
CA GLN A 263 15.98 13.91 -13.74
C GLN A 263 15.71 12.43 -13.46
N VAL A 264 14.68 12.10 -12.68
CA VAL A 264 14.27 10.71 -12.44
C VAL A 264 13.85 10.06 -13.75
N ILE A 265 13.04 10.73 -14.57
CA ILE A 265 12.58 10.22 -15.87
C ILE A 265 13.79 9.95 -16.80
N GLU A 266 14.70 10.93 -16.96
CA GLU A 266 15.89 10.77 -17.80
C GLU A 266 16.76 9.59 -17.38
N ARG A 267 16.99 9.42 -16.07
CA ARG A 267 17.78 8.31 -15.52
C ARG A 267 17.08 6.96 -15.72
N LEU A 268 15.76 6.90 -15.57
CA LEU A 268 14.99 5.68 -15.86
C LEU A 268 15.02 5.34 -17.35
N ILE A 269 14.87 6.31 -18.22
CA ILE A 269 14.98 6.10 -19.68
C ILE A 269 16.36 5.54 -20.03
N ASN A 270 17.44 6.17 -19.52
CA ASN A 270 18.79 5.70 -19.76
C ASN A 270 19.05 4.29 -19.21
N LEU A 271 18.47 3.95 -18.08
CA LEU A 271 18.55 2.63 -17.46
C LEU A 271 17.84 1.55 -18.30
N LEU A 272 16.63 1.86 -18.78
CA LEU A 272 15.77 0.89 -19.47
C LEU A 272 16.09 0.74 -20.95
N LYS A 273 16.52 1.82 -21.62
CA LYS A 273 16.80 1.84 -23.07
C LYS A 273 17.67 0.71 -23.60
N PRO A 274 18.74 0.25 -22.91
CA PRO A 274 19.54 -0.89 -23.37
C PRO A 274 18.81 -2.24 -23.36
N SER A 275 17.64 -2.32 -22.74
CA SER A 275 16.84 -3.53 -22.61
C SER A 275 15.77 -3.66 -23.70
N PHE A 276 15.59 -2.62 -24.50
CA PHE A 276 14.65 -2.53 -25.63
C PHE A 276 15.38 -2.18 -26.94
#